data_3672b2a043516dda95e32bdd0e8c9246
#
_entry.id   3672b2a043516dda95e32bdd0e8c9246
#
_cell.length_a   1.000
_cell.length_b   1.000
_cell.length_c   1.000
_cell.angle_alpha   90.00
_cell.angle_beta   90.00
_cell.angle_gamma   90.00
#
_symmetry.space_group_name_H-M   'P 1'
#
loop_
_entity.id
_entity.type
_entity.pdbx_description
1 polymer ?
#
loop_
_entity_poly.entity_id
_entity_poly.type
_entity_poly.pdbx_seq_one_letter_code
_entity_poly.pdbx_strand_id
1 'polypeptide(L)'
;SYSQEIKAALKKGLISTGCLIEDIGLSLSPMVYFAQFNLNADAVAMVTASHNENGWTGVKMGIQKGLTHTPDEMKELKEITLNEEFIIGEGKDKEIKDFQDVYKKNLIDKNKIKKKIKAVVACGNGTAGIFAPDILRGIGCDVIELDCNLDWTFPKYNPNPEDMKMLH
;
A
#
# COMPACT_ATOMS: atom_id res chain seq x y z
N SER A 1 4.38 15.45 3.78
CA SER A 1 3.26 14.49 3.83
C SER A 1 3.03 14.06 5.26
N TYR A 2 1.83 14.18 5.79
CA TYR A 2 1.43 13.74 7.14
C TYR A 2 1.49 12.21 7.32
N SER A 3 1.71 11.46 6.25
CA SER A 3 1.67 9.99 6.27
C SER A 3 2.67 9.37 7.24
N GLN A 4 3.86 9.96 7.40
CA GLN A 4 4.87 9.44 8.32
C GLN A 4 4.48 9.66 9.79
N GLU A 5 3.88 10.81 10.10
CA GLU A 5 3.40 11.13 11.45
C GLU A 5 2.22 10.22 11.82
N ILE A 6 1.26 10.03 10.90
CA ILE A 6 0.12 9.11 11.08
C ILE A 6 0.62 7.67 11.25
N LYS A 7 1.58 7.23 10.42
CA LYS A 7 2.20 5.89 10.54
C LYS A 7 2.85 5.70 11.91
N ALA A 8 3.60 6.69 12.37
CA ALA A 8 4.26 6.62 13.68
C ALA A 8 3.23 6.56 14.83
N ALA A 9 2.16 7.36 14.76
CA ALA A 9 1.09 7.33 15.75
C ALA A 9 0.34 5.98 15.76
N LEU A 10 0.01 5.45 14.58
CA LEU A 10 -0.62 4.14 14.43
C LEU A 10 0.25 3.03 15.02
N LYS A 11 1.55 3.00 14.69
CA LYS A 11 2.50 2.02 15.25
C LYS A 11 2.55 2.11 16.77
N LYS A 12 2.65 3.33 17.32
CA LYS A 12 2.65 3.54 18.76
C LYS A 12 1.39 2.99 19.44
N GLY A 13 0.22 3.25 18.86
CA GLY A 13 -1.05 2.71 19.35
C GLY A 13 -1.08 1.19 19.32
N LEU A 14 -0.74 0.56 18.19
CA LEU A 14 -0.72 -0.89 18.06
C LEU A 14 0.27 -1.57 19.01
N ILE A 15 1.46 -1.00 19.21
CA ILE A 15 2.45 -1.51 20.16
C ILE A 15 1.90 -1.47 21.60
N SER A 16 1.18 -0.41 21.96
CA SER A 16 0.62 -0.26 23.31
C SER A 16 -0.52 -1.26 23.62
N THR A 17 -1.06 -1.92 22.59
CA THR A 17 -2.06 -2.99 22.73
C THR A 17 -1.47 -4.40 22.64
N GLY A 18 -0.15 -4.54 22.54
CA GLY A 18 0.55 -5.83 22.46
C GLY A 18 0.75 -6.36 21.05
N CYS A 19 0.43 -5.61 20.00
CA CYS A 19 0.61 -6.05 18.62
C CYS A 19 2.09 -6.20 18.23
N LEU A 20 2.40 -7.25 17.49
CA LEU A 20 3.68 -7.40 16.79
C LEU A 20 3.53 -6.81 15.40
N ILE A 21 4.29 -5.76 15.11
CA ILE A 21 4.22 -5.05 13.84
C ILE A 21 5.37 -5.51 12.93
N GLU A 22 5.02 -5.86 11.69
CA GLU A 22 5.96 -6.10 10.60
C GLU A 22 5.78 -4.99 9.56
N ASP A 23 6.68 -4.01 9.58
CA ASP A 23 6.65 -2.85 8.68
C ASP A 23 7.33 -3.18 7.35
N ILE A 24 6.56 -3.26 6.28
CA ILE A 24 7.03 -3.58 4.92
C ILE A 24 7.42 -2.34 4.09
N GLY A 25 7.38 -1.15 4.70
CA GLY A 25 7.76 0.09 4.04
C GLY A 25 6.73 0.60 3.02
N LEU A 26 7.22 1.33 2.02
CA LEU A 26 6.41 1.87 0.94
C LEU A 26 5.83 0.75 0.08
N SER A 27 4.51 0.75 -0.12
CA SER A 27 3.81 -0.36 -0.73
C SER A 27 2.59 0.08 -1.54
N LEU A 28 2.10 -0.82 -2.39
CA LEU A 28 0.81 -0.76 -3.06
C LEU A 28 -0.23 -1.56 -2.27
N SER A 29 -1.51 -1.23 -2.40
CA SER A 29 -2.58 -1.98 -1.71
C SER A 29 -2.52 -3.50 -1.98
N PRO A 30 -2.33 -4.00 -3.22
CA PRO A 30 -2.17 -5.44 -3.46
C PRO A 30 -0.95 -6.05 -2.74
N MET A 31 0.13 -5.28 -2.58
CA MET A 31 1.32 -5.74 -1.88
C MET A 31 1.06 -5.90 -0.37
N VAL A 32 0.23 -5.03 0.23
CA VAL A 32 -0.17 -5.14 1.64
C VAL A 32 -0.96 -6.43 1.87
N TYR A 33 -1.92 -6.76 1.00
CA TYR A 33 -2.66 -8.03 1.10
C TYR A 33 -1.76 -9.24 0.82
N PHE A 34 -0.84 -9.15 -0.14
CA PHE A 34 0.17 -10.19 -0.36
C PHE A 34 1.03 -10.41 0.88
N ALA A 35 1.42 -9.34 1.57
CA ALA A 35 2.17 -9.42 2.82
C ALA A 35 1.41 -10.17 3.91
N GLN A 36 0.11 -9.93 4.04
CA GLN A 36 -0.72 -10.63 5.02
C GLN A 36 -0.68 -12.16 4.85
N PHE A 37 -0.70 -12.63 3.60
CA PHE A 37 -0.56 -14.06 3.30
C PHE A 37 0.87 -14.56 3.46
N ASN A 38 1.86 -13.80 2.97
CA ASN A 38 3.25 -14.21 2.90
C ASN A 38 3.92 -14.26 4.29
N LEU A 39 3.60 -13.30 5.15
CA LEU A 39 4.10 -13.20 6.52
C LEU A 39 3.16 -13.90 7.53
N ASN A 40 2.03 -14.42 7.07
CA ASN A 40 0.97 -14.99 7.90
C ASN A 40 0.49 -14.04 9.01
N ALA A 41 0.36 -12.75 8.68
CA ALA A 41 -0.13 -11.74 9.61
C ALA A 41 -1.65 -11.85 9.82
N ASP A 42 -2.12 -11.61 11.04
CA ASP A 42 -3.54 -11.65 11.39
C ASP A 42 -4.30 -10.45 10.82
N ALA A 43 -3.65 -9.29 10.74
CA ALA A 43 -4.24 -8.05 10.29
C ALA A 43 -3.26 -7.25 9.40
N VAL A 44 -3.81 -6.28 8.66
CA VAL A 44 -3.03 -5.31 7.90
C VAL A 44 -3.54 -3.90 8.13
N ALA A 45 -2.63 -2.94 8.06
CA ALA A 45 -2.95 -1.53 8.04
C ALA A 45 -2.05 -0.80 7.02
N MET A 46 -2.62 0.10 6.24
CA MET A 46 -1.91 0.88 5.25
C MET A 46 -2.28 2.36 5.38
N VAL A 47 -1.31 3.19 5.69
CA VAL A 47 -1.49 4.65 5.68
C VAL A 47 -1.44 5.16 4.25
N THR A 48 -2.53 5.75 3.77
CA THR A 48 -2.69 6.16 2.38
C THR A 48 -3.77 7.22 2.21
N ALA A 49 -3.56 8.16 1.30
CA ALA A 49 -4.60 9.08 0.83
C ALA A 49 -5.48 8.45 -0.26
N SER A 50 -5.24 7.19 -0.66
CA SER A 50 -5.86 6.58 -1.83
C SER A 50 -5.54 7.39 -3.11
N HIS A 51 -6.56 7.93 -3.79
CA HIS A 51 -6.46 8.80 -4.96
C HIS A 51 -6.82 10.27 -4.64
N ASN A 52 -6.89 10.62 -3.37
CA ASN A 52 -7.17 12.00 -2.97
C ASN A 52 -5.97 12.91 -3.18
N GLU A 53 -6.25 14.19 -3.33
CA GLU A 53 -5.24 15.23 -3.46
C GLU A 53 -4.34 15.34 -2.21
N ASN A 54 -3.23 16.05 -2.35
CA ASN A 54 -2.34 16.35 -1.23
C ASN A 54 -3.09 17.05 -0.09
N GLY A 55 -2.80 16.64 1.14
CA GLY A 55 -3.47 17.11 2.36
C GLY A 55 -4.45 16.11 2.96
N TRP A 56 -4.86 15.10 2.19
CA TRP A 56 -5.65 13.98 2.70
C TRP A 56 -4.75 12.83 3.14
N THR A 57 -5.14 12.16 4.20
CA THR A 57 -4.52 10.91 4.65
C THR A 57 -5.55 10.08 5.39
N GLY A 58 -5.52 8.78 5.19
CA GLY A 58 -6.37 7.81 5.87
C GLY A 58 -5.63 6.53 6.17
N VAL A 59 -6.33 5.56 6.73
CA VAL A 59 -5.81 4.22 6.99
C VAL A 59 -6.76 3.20 6.41
N LYS A 60 -6.26 2.33 5.52
CA LYS A 60 -6.95 1.12 5.10
C LYS A 60 -6.56 0.00 6.05
N MET A 61 -7.53 -0.74 6.53
CA MET A 61 -7.33 -1.82 7.50
C MET A 61 -8.09 -3.08 7.08
N GLY A 62 -7.62 -4.23 7.54
CA GLY A 62 -8.31 -5.51 7.37
C GLY A 62 -7.79 -6.55 8.35
N ILE A 63 -8.72 -7.32 8.91
CA ILE A 63 -8.45 -8.46 9.80
C ILE A 63 -8.69 -9.81 9.09
N GLN A 64 -9.46 -9.81 8.01
CA GLN A 64 -9.66 -10.99 7.17
C GLN A 64 -8.68 -10.97 6.01
N LYS A 65 -8.03 -12.10 5.75
CA LYS A 65 -7.00 -12.20 4.70
C LYS A 65 -7.55 -11.78 3.34
N GLY A 66 -6.91 -10.74 2.77
CA GLY A 66 -7.23 -10.19 1.46
C GLY A 66 -8.44 -9.25 1.41
N LEU A 67 -9.06 -8.91 2.55
CA LEU A 67 -10.22 -8.04 2.63
C LEU A 67 -9.95 -6.80 3.49
N THR A 68 -10.53 -5.68 3.12
CA THR A 68 -10.62 -4.49 3.98
C THR A 68 -11.75 -4.66 4.99
N HIS A 69 -11.72 -3.88 6.06
CA HIS A 69 -12.82 -3.82 7.02
C HIS A 69 -14.15 -3.55 6.33
N THR A 70 -15.15 -4.31 6.73
CA THR A 70 -16.56 -4.09 6.36
C THR A 70 -17.11 -2.85 7.09
N PRO A 71 -18.27 -2.31 6.66
CA PRO A 71 -18.92 -1.23 7.38
C PRO A 71 -19.26 -1.58 8.86
N ASP A 72 -19.60 -2.82 9.15
CA ASP A 72 -19.88 -3.28 10.51
C ASP A 72 -18.62 -3.32 11.38
N GLU A 73 -17.51 -3.84 10.87
CA GLU A 73 -16.22 -3.82 11.55
C GLU A 73 -15.72 -2.39 11.80
N MET A 74 -15.97 -1.46 10.87
CA MET A 74 -15.64 -0.04 11.05
C MET A 74 -16.52 0.62 12.11
N LYS A 75 -17.79 0.21 12.23
CA LYS A 75 -18.69 0.68 13.28
C LYS A 75 -18.24 0.18 14.65
N GLU A 76 -17.88 -1.09 14.76
CA GLU A 76 -17.33 -1.69 15.98
C GLU A 76 -16.05 -0.98 16.43
N LEU A 77 -15.10 -0.74 15.50
CA LEU A 77 -13.88 0.01 15.77
C LEU A 77 -14.18 1.42 16.29
N LYS A 78 -15.18 2.10 15.73
CA LYS A 78 -15.62 3.40 16.21
C LYS A 78 -16.16 3.32 17.65
N GLU A 79 -16.97 2.35 17.98
CA GLU A 79 -17.54 2.14 19.31
C GLU A 79 -16.43 1.88 20.35
N ILE A 80 -15.49 0.96 20.05
CA ILE A 80 -14.30 0.70 20.88
C ILE A 80 -13.53 2.00 21.12
N THR A 81 -13.35 2.81 20.09
CA THR A 81 -12.59 4.07 20.19
C THR A 81 -13.30 5.10 21.05
N LEU A 82 -14.63 5.25 20.90
CA LEU A 82 -15.42 6.23 21.64
C LEU A 82 -15.59 5.86 23.13
N ASN A 83 -15.62 4.56 23.41
CA ASN A 83 -15.76 4.04 24.78
C ASN A 83 -14.39 3.87 25.49
N GLU A 84 -13.27 4.13 24.78
CA GLU A 84 -11.92 3.90 25.30
C GLU A 84 -11.66 2.45 25.77
N GLU A 85 -12.29 1.48 25.11
CA GLU A 85 -12.20 0.05 25.42
C GLU A 85 -10.90 -0.56 24.86
N PHE A 86 -9.76 0.01 25.24
CA PHE A 86 -8.46 -0.42 24.72
C PHE A 86 -7.84 -1.53 25.58
N ILE A 87 -7.33 -2.55 24.90
CA ILE A 87 -6.48 -3.55 25.52
C ILE A 87 -5.10 -2.91 25.78
N ILE A 88 -4.52 -3.21 26.93
CA ILE A 88 -3.16 -2.79 27.28
C ILE A 88 -2.22 -3.97 27.11
N GLY A 89 -1.10 -3.77 26.42
CA GLY A 89 -0.10 -4.80 26.19
C GLY A 89 1.25 -4.22 25.79
N GLU A 90 2.23 -5.10 25.63
CA GLU A 90 3.58 -4.75 25.19
C GLU A 90 3.85 -5.42 23.84
N GLY A 91 3.74 -4.65 22.78
CA GLY A 91 4.04 -5.07 21.42
C GLY A 91 5.48 -4.76 20.99
N LYS A 92 5.79 -5.11 19.75
CA LYS A 92 7.10 -4.85 19.15
C LYS A 92 6.93 -4.41 17.70
N ASP A 93 7.92 -3.70 17.19
CA ASP A 93 8.04 -3.26 15.81
C ASP A 93 9.28 -3.87 15.17
N LYS A 94 9.12 -4.38 13.96
CA LYS A 94 10.17 -4.96 13.13
C LYS A 94 10.02 -4.46 11.70
N GLU A 95 11.08 -3.89 11.15
CA GLU A 95 11.15 -3.58 9.73
C GLU A 95 11.47 -4.84 8.93
N ILE A 96 10.66 -5.13 7.90
CA ILE A 96 10.91 -6.19 6.93
C ILE A 96 11.57 -5.55 5.72
N LYS A 97 12.90 -5.63 5.67
CA LYS A 97 13.69 -5.10 4.56
C LYS A 97 13.41 -5.86 3.27
N ASP A 98 13.51 -5.15 2.16
CA ASP A 98 13.47 -5.70 0.80
C ASP A 98 12.17 -6.45 0.45
N PHE A 99 11.06 -6.22 1.20
CA PHE A 99 9.79 -6.88 0.93
C PHE A 99 9.23 -6.53 -0.45
N GLN A 100 9.58 -5.36 -0.97
CA GLN A 100 9.24 -4.96 -2.35
C GLN A 100 9.81 -5.94 -3.38
N ASP A 101 11.04 -6.41 -3.18
CA ASP A 101 11.69 -7.36 -4.08
C ASP A 101 11.06 -8.74 -4.00
N VAL A 102 10.63 -9.16 -2.82
CA VAL A 102 9.84 -10.40 -2.62
C VAL A 102 8.54 -10.33 -3.42
N TYR A 103 7.83 -9.21 -3.35
CA TYR A 103 6.59 -8.99 -4.09
C TYR A 103 6.82 -8.96 -5.60
N LYS A 104 7.78 -8.15 -6.09
CA LYS A 104 8.15 -8.07 -7.50
C LYS A 104 8.51 -9.44 -8.05
N LYS A 105 9.39 -10.16 -7.34
CA LYS A 105 9.82 -11.51 -7.74
C LYS A 105 8.64 -12.48 -7.85
N ASN A 106 7.73 -12.49 -6.89
CA ASN A 106 6.55 -13.35 -6.93
C ASN A 106 5.69 -13.09 -8.19
N LEU A 107 5.47 -11.83 -8.55
CA LEU A 107 4.72 -11.47 -9.75
C LEU A 107 5.45 -11.86 -11.03
N ILE A 108 6.75 -11.62 -11.10
CA ILE A 108 7.59 -11.94 -12.26
C ILE A 108 7.64 -13.44 -12.51
N ASP A 109 7.85 -14.23 -11.48
CA ASP A 109 8.02 -15.69 -11.62
C ASP A 109 6.73 -16.38 -12.06
N LYS A 110 5.58 -15.86 -11.65
CA LYS A 110 4.26 -16.43 -11.96
C LYS A 110 3.67 -15.99 -13.31
N ASN A 111 4.20 -14.92 -13.91
CA ASN A 111 3.54 -14.26 -15.04
C ASN A 111 4.43 -14.09 -16.27
N LYS A 112 5.34 -15.02 -16.55
CA LYS A 112 6.18 -14.95 -17.76
C LYS A 112 5.34 -14.97 -19.03
N ILE A 113 5.58 -13.99 -19.91
CA ILE A 113 4.91 -13.92 -21.21
C ILE A 113 5.77 -14.60 -22.29
N LYS A 114 5.09 -15.26 -23.23
CA LYS A 114 5.76 -15.96 -24.36
C LYS A 114 5.93 -15.07 -25.59
N LYS A 115 5.10 -14.03 -25.71
CA LYS A 115 5.09 -13.13 -26.86
C LYS A 115 5.77 -11.81 -26.49
N LYS A 116 6.66 -11.32 -27.35
CA LYS A 116 7.26 -9.99 -27.17
C LYS A 116 6.18 -8.91 -27.26
N ILE A 117 6.01 -8.14 -26.18
CA ILE A 117 5.05 -7.03 -26.09
C ILE A 117 5.83 -5.75 -25.79
N LYS A 118 5.57 -4.71 -26.55
CA LYS A 118 6.00 -3.36 -26.22
C LYS A 118 4.89 -2.67 -25.41
N ALA A 119 5.23 -2.18 -24.23
CA ALA A 119 4.31 -1.53 -23.30
C ALA A 119 4.76 -0.12 -22.96
N VAL A 120 3.87 0.85 -23.07
CA VAL A 120 4.06 2.17 -22.46
C VAL A 120 3.44 2.13 -21.08
N VAL A 121 4.25 2.48 -20.06
CA VAL A 121 3.84 2.47 -18.64
C VAL A 121 3.78 3.91 -18.17
N ALA A 122 2.57 4.42 -17.98
CA ALA A 122 2.30 5.76 -17.50
C ALA A 122 1.82 5.72 -16.05
N CYS A 123 2.64 6.21 -15.12
CA CYS A 123 2.36 6.12 -13.67
C CYS A 123 1.96 7.45 -13.03
N GLY A 124 1.92 8.55 -13.79
CA GLY A 124 1.50 9.86 -13.29
C GLY A 124 2.25 10.32 -12.03
N ASN A 125 3.53 9.98 -11.92
CA ASN A 125 4.38 10.22 -10.74
C ASN A 125 3.91 9.55 -9.45
N GLY A 126 2.99 8.57 -9.54
CA GLY A 126 2.47 7.83 -8.39
C GLY A 126 3.36 6.66 -7.96
N THR A 127 2.99 6.03 -6.85
CA THR A 127 3.73 4.90 -6.24
C THR A 127 3.92 3.71 -7.20
N ALA A 128 3.03 3.51 -8.15
CA ALA A 128 3.14 2.43 -9.14
C ALA A 128 4.43 2.50 -9.98
N GLY A 129 5.01 3.69 -10.15
CA GLY A 129 6.25 3.89 -10.90
C GLY A 129 7.45 3.13 -10.35
N ILE A 130 7.48 2.84 -9.05
CA ILE A 130 8.54 2.05 -8.40
C ILE A 130 8.41 0.55 -8.69
N PHE A 131 7.23 0.09 -9.08
CA PHE A 131 6.93 -1.34 -9.21
C PHE A 131 6.67 -1.76 -10.65
N ALA A 132 5.79 -1.06 -11.35
CA ALA A 132 5.23 -1.51 -12.61
C ALA A 132 6.29 -1.67 -13.72
N PRO A 133 7.23 -0.73 -13.94
CA PRO A 133 8.25 -0.90 -14.98
C PRO A 133 9.11 -2.15 -14.79
N ASP A 134 9.59 -2.37 -13.56
CA ASP A 134 10.45 -3.52 -13.24
C ASP A 134 9.71 -4.85 -13.40
N ILE A 135 8.47 -4.91 -12.93
CA ILE A 135 7.65 -6.12 -13.03
C ILE A 135 7.39 -6.45 -14.51
N LEU A 136 7.00 -5.45 -15.31
CA LEU A 136 6.70 -5.65 -16.72
C LEU A 136 7.94 -6.06 -17.52
N ARG A 137 9.11 -5.47 -17.26
CA ARG A 137 10.38 -5.93 -17.84
C ARG A 137 10.69 -7.36 -17.40
N GLY A 138 10.51 -7.65 -16.11
CA GLY A 138 10.77 -8.96 -15.54
C GLY A 138 9.92 -10.07 -16.15
N ILE A 139 8.67 -9.80 -16.52
CA ILE A 139 7.82 -10.78 -17.20
C ILE A 139 8.09 -10.91 -18.70
N GLY A 140 8.88 -10.00 -19.30
CA GLY A 140 9.32 -10.08 -20.69
C GLY A 140 8.81 -8.97 -21.62
N CYS A 141 8.25 -7.88 -21.10
CA CYS A 141 7.87 -6.72 -21.90
C CYS A 141 9.07 -5.83 -22.26
N ASP A 142 9.00 -5.20 -23.44
CA ASP A 142 9.81 -4.05 -23.83
C ASP A 142 9.10 -2.78 -23.31
N VAL A 143 9.64 -2.14 -22.26
CA VAL A 143 8.94 -1.11 -21.50
C VAL A 143 9.46 0.29 -21.80
N ILE A 144 8.54 1.17 -22.20
CA ILE A 144 8.74 2.61 -22.28
C ILE A 144 8.07 3.26 -21.08
N GLU A 145 8.84 3.95 -20.26
CA GLU A 145 8.34 4.64 -19.07
C GLU A 145 7.86 6.06 -19.40
N LEU A 146 6.71 6.42 -18.84
CA LEU A 146 6.16 7.77 -18.88
C LEU A 146 5.76 8.17 -17.47
N ASP A 147 6.40 9.21 -16.93
CA ASP A 147 6.13 9.76 -15.60
C ASP A 147 6.13 8.69 -14.48
N CYS A 148 7.11 7.78 -14.53
CA CYS A 148 7.27 6.71 -13.55
C CYS A 148 8.12 7.10 -12.34
N ASN A 149 8.80 8.25 -12.36
CA ASN A 149 9.50 8.76 -11.19
C ASN A 149 8.49 9.18 -10.13
N LEU A 150 8.62 8.63 -8.92
CA LEU A 150 7.74 9.00 -7.81
C LEU A 150 7.93 10.47 -7.41
N ASP A 151 6.86 11.24 -7.46
CA ASP A 151 6.82 12.61 -6.98
C ASP A 151 5.51 12.89 -6.26
N TRP A 152 5.58 13.06 -4.95
CA TRP A 152 4.42 13.29 -4.09
C TRP A 152 3.70 14.61 -4.32
N THR A 153 4.26 15.49 -5.15
CA THR A 153 3.59 16.75 -5.52
C THR A 153 2.61 16.57 -6.68
N PHE A 154 2.70 15.44 -7.40
CA PHE A 154 1.90 15.15 -8.59
C PHE A 154 1.93 16.30 -9.61
N PRO A 155 3.12 16.66 -10.16
CA PRO A 155 3.32 17.91 -10.89
C PRO A 155 2.56 17.99 -12.22
N LYS A 156 2.15 16.86 -12.78
CA LYS A 156 1.51 16.79 -14.10
C LYS A 156 0.04 16.44 -14.06
N TYR A 157 -0.37 15.56 -13.17
CA TYR A 157 -1.71 14.99 -13.17
C TYR A 157 -2.31 15.01 -11.77
N ASN A 158 -3.59 15.32 -11.67
CA ASN A 158 -4.35 15.08 -10.44
C ASN A 158 -4.43 13.56 -10.22
N PRO A 159 -4.12 13.05 -9.02
CA PRO A 159 -4.20 11.62 -8.72
C PRO A 159 -5.63 11.06 -8.73
N ASN A 160 -6.66 11.92 -8.76
CA ASN A 160 -8.05 11.50 -8.78
C ASN A 160 -8.46 10.97 -10.17
N PRO A 161 -8.77 9.66 -10.32
CA PRO A 161 -9.16 9.08 -11.59
C PRO A 161 -10.56 9.52 -12.08
N GLU A 162 -11.34 10.18 -11.23
CA GLU A 162 -12.63 10.77 -11.58
C GLU A 162 -12.49 12.16 -12.23
N ASP A 163 -11.28 12.75 -12.17
CA ASP A 163 -11.02 14.01 -12.86
C ASP A 163 -10.87 13.75 -14.36
N MET A 164 -11.90 14.17 -15.12
CA MET A 164 -11.95 13.99 -16.58
C MET A 164 -10.78 14.66 -17.32
N LYS A 165 -10.13 15.67 -16.73
CA LYS A 165 -8.94 16.31 -17.30
C LYS A 165 -7.73 15.37 -17.34
N MET A 166 -7.74 14.32 -16.54
CA MET A 166 -6.70 13.32 -16.52
C MET A 166 -6.84 12.30 -17.67
N LEU A 167 -8.01 12.20 -18.28
CA LEU A 167 -8.32 11.25 -19.35
C LEU A 167 -8.13 11.83 -20.76
N HIS A 168 -7.80 13.11 -20.88
CA HIS A 168 -7.53 13.85 -22.11
C HIS A 168 -6.07 14.33 -22.14
#